data_62a242ba228655c68cb3a2b31fcaf090
#
_entry.id   62a242ba228655c68cb3a2b31fcaf090
#
_cell.length_a   1.000
_cell.length_b   1.000
_cell.length_c   1.000
_cell.angle_alpha   90.00
_cell.angle_beta   90.00
_cell.angle_gamma   90.00
#
_symmetry.space_group_name_H-M   'P 1'
#
loop_
_entity.id
_entity.type
_entity.pdbx_description
1 polymer ?
#
loop_
_entity_poly.entity_id
_entity_poly.type
_entity_poly.pdbx_seq_one_letter_code
_entity_poly.pdbx_strand_id
1 'polypeptide(L)'
;MSHSVSLPDPFCRMIESQLGSEAAAALFDSLQSEPPVSVRYNPYKLREGTERWGPEHEVVPWCWYGRYLASRPQFTLDPLFHAGAYYVQEAASMFLEQIFRSVFDGQREA
;
A
#
# COMPACT_ATOMS: atom_id res chain seq x y z
N MET A 1 -8.52 -8.13 18.10
CA MET A 1 -9.91 -8.54 17.80
C MET A 1 -10.16 -8.41 16.32
N SER A 2 -10.47 -9.51 15.68
CA SER A 2 -10.92 -9.47 14.29
C SER A 2 -12.37 -9.02 14.26
N HIS A 3 -12.64 -7.88 13.65
CA HIS A 3 -13.98 -7.46 13.36
C HIS A 3 -14.42 -8.13 12.07
N SER A 4 -15.35 -9.11 12.15
CA SER A 4 -15.92 -9.65 10.94
C SER A 4 -16.86 -8.60 10.33
N VAL A 5 -16.61 -8.23 9.10
CA VAL A 5 -17.43 -7.30 8.35
C VAL A 5 -18.49 -8.09 7.59
N SER A 6 -19.75 -7.72 7.74
CA SER A 6 -20.82 -8.31 6.96
C SER A 6 -20.86 -7.66 5.58
N LEU A 7 -20.56 -8.43 4.54
CA LEU A 7 -20.57 -7.94 3.16
C LEU A 7 -22.01 -8.01 2.61
N PRO A 8 -22.48 -6.96 1.92
CA PRO A 8 -23.83 -6.98 1.31
C PRO A 8 -23.95 -8.08 0.26
N ASP A 9 -25.10 -8.78 0.25
CA ASP A 9 -25.35 -9.85 -0.71
C ASP A 9 -25.25 -9.40 -2.18
N PRO A 10 -25.78 -8.22 -2.56
CA PRO A 10 -25.61 -7.77 -3.95
C PRO A 10 -24.15 -7.59 -4.36
N PHE A 11 -23.30 -7.11 -3.45
CA PHE A 11 -21.87 -6.98 -3.68
C PHE A 11 -21.24 -8.35 -3.90
N CYS A 12 -21.53 -9.32 -3.03
CA CYS A 12 -20.99 -10.67 -3.14
C CYS A 12 -21.36 -11.32 -4.47
N ARG A 13 -22.61 -11.19 -4.89
CA ARG A 13 -23.08 -11.76 -6.17
C ARG A 13 -22.40 -11.10 -7.37
N MET A 14 -22.21 -9.79 -7.31
CA MET A 14 -21.52 -9.07 -8.38
C MET A 14 -20.06 -9.53 -8.52
N ILE A 15 -19.35 -9.66 -7.41
CA ILE A 15 -17.96 -10.09 -7.40
C ILE A 15 -17.83 -11.53 -7.87
N GLU A 16 -18.71 -12.42 -7.43
CA GLU A 16 -18.71 -13.82 -7.89
C GLU A 16 -18.94 -13.93 -9.40
N SER A 17 -19.82 -13.09 -9.96
CA SER A 17 -20.07 -13.09 -11.39
C SER A 17 -18.88 -12.56 -12.19
N GLN A 18 -18.09 -11.64 -11.62
CA GLN A 18 -16.93 -11.04 -12.28
C GLN A 18 -15.67 -11.89 -12.17
N LEU A 19 -15.41 -12.47 -11.01
CA LEU A 19 -14.15 -13.14 -10.70
C LEU A 19 -14.25 -14.67 -10.64
N GLY A 20 -15.46 -15.23 -10.56
CA GLY A 20 -15.66 -16.63 -10.26
C GLY A 20 -15.63 -16.90 -8.76
N SER A 21 -16.09 -18.08 -8.34
CA SER A 21 -16.27 -18.38 -6.93
C SER A 21 -14.96 -18.46 -6.14
N GLU A 22 -13.90 -18.99 -6.74
CA GLU A 22 -12.60 -19.16 -6.06
C GLU A 22 -11.92 -17.81 -5.79
N ALA A 23 -11.81 -16.97 -6.82
CA ALA A 23 -11.20 -15.66 -6.68
C ALA A 23 -12.05 -14.74 -5.80
N ALA A 24 -13.37 -14.85 -5.90
CA ALA A 24 -14.28 -14.08 -5.02
C ALA A 24 -14.11 -14.48 -3.56
N ALA A 25 -13.99 -15.78 -3.26
CA ALA A 25 -13.75 -16.23 -1.88
C ALA A 25 -12.45 -15.70 -1.32
N ALA A 26 -11.38 -15.67 -2.12
CA ALA A 26 -10.10 -15.11 -1.71
C ALA A 26 -10.21 -13.61 -1.39
N LEU A 27 -10.95 -12.86 -2.22
CA LEU A 27 -11.19 -11.44 -1.97
C LEU A 27 -11.99 -11.21 -0.68
N PHE A 28 -13.04 -11.99 -0.46
CA PHE A 28 -13.88 -11.86 0.74
C PHE A 28 -13.06 -12.15 2.01
N ASP A 29 -12.20 -13.17 1.97
CA ASP A 29 -11.28 -13.47 3.07
C ASP A 29 -10.35 -12.30 3.36
N SER A 30 -9.79 -11.69 2.33
CA SER A 30 -8.92 -10.52 2.48
C SER A 30 -9.65 -9.35 3.12
N LEU A 31 -10.92 -9.13 2.77
CA LEU A 31 -11.72 -8.04 3.32
C LEU A 31 -12.09 -8.27 4.78
N GLN A 32 -12.00 -9.51 5.28
CA GLN A 32 -12.22 -9.82 6.69
C GLN A 32 -10.97 -9.67 7.54
N SER A 33 -9.79 -9.62 6.93
CA SER A 33 -8.53 -9.42 7.64
C SER A 33 -8.30 -7.94 7.94
N GLU A 34 -7.39 -7.66 8.88
CA GLU A 34 -6.99 -6.28 9.16
C GLU A 34 -6.31 -5.67 7.94
N PRO A 35 -6.65 -4.42 7.59
CA PRO A 35 -5.99 -3.76 6.48
C PRO A 35 -4.50 -3.59 6.76
N PRO A 36 -3.62 -3.81 5.76
CA PRO A 36 -2.21 -3.59 5.95
C PRO A 36 -1.92 -2.10 6.14
N VAL A 37 -0.90 -1.81 6.93
CA VAL A 37 -0.37 -0.44 7.07
C VAL A 37 0.82 -0.30 6.16
N SER A 38 0.85 0.75 5.36
CA SER A 38 1.95 0.99 4.44
C SER A 38 2.29 2.48 4.38
N VAL A 39 3.56 2.76 4.08
CA VAL A 39 4.08 4.11 3.92
C VAL A 39 4.90 4.17 2.65
N ARG A 40 4.98 5.36 2.06
CA ARG A 40 5.87 5.61 0.93
C ARG A 40 6.87 6.69 1.30
N TYR A 41 8.16 6.41 1.13
CA TYR A 41 9.19 7.40 1.33
C TYR A 41 9.13 8.49 0.27
N ASN A 42 9.48 9.71 0.69
CA ASN A 42 9.74 10.79 -0.25
C ASN A 42 11.18 10.65 -0.74
N PRO A 43 11.43 10.33 -2.02
CA PRO A 43 12.79 10.10 -2.50
C PRO A 43 13.69 11.33 -2.41
N TYR A 44 13.12 12.53 -2.42
CA TYR A 44 13.89 13.76 -2.29
C TYR A 44 14.39 14.02 -0.88
N LYS A 45 13.81 13.32 0.11
CA LYS A 45 14.16 13.47 1.53
C LYS A 45 14.72 12.19 2.14
N LEU A 46 14.82 11.12 1.33
CA LEU A 46 15.35 9.84 1.78
C LEU A 46 16.86 9.90 1.85
N ARG A 47 17.39 9.86 3.06
CA ARG A 47 18.83 9.90 3.35
C ARG A 47 19.07 9.29 4.72
N GLU A 48 20.35 9.11 5.07
CA GLU A 48 20.70 8.65 6.41
C GLU A 48 20.05 9.53 7.48
N GLY A 49 19.40 8.87 8.44
CA GLY A 49 18.68 9.54 9.51
C GLY A 49 17.20 9.82 9.25
N THR A 50 16.74 9.76 7.99
CA THR A 50 15.32 9.90 7.67
C THR A 50 14.68 8.58 7.22
N GLU A 51 15.47 7.53 7.04
CA GLU A 51 14.99 6.18 6.75
C GLU A 51 14.52 5.53 8.05
N ARG A 52 13.22 5.68 8.36
CA ARG A 52 12.62 5.20 9.60
C ARG A 52 12.48 3.66 9.60
N TRP A 53 12.20 3.08 8.45
CA TRP A 53 11.98 1.64 8.30
C TRP A 53 13.01 1.09 7.32
N GLY A 54 13.92 0.29 7.86
CA GLY A 54 15.02 -0.27 7.10
C GLY A 54 14.66 -1.52 6.32
N PRO A 55 15.68 -2.25 5.83
CA PRO A 55 15.48 -3.39 4.95
C PRO A 55 14.80 -4.60 5.61
N GLU A 56 14.63 -4.60 6.92
CA GLU A 56 13.86 -5.62 7.64
C GLU A 56 12.36 -5.51 7.37
N HIS A 57 11.90 -4.39 6.86
CA HIS A 57 10.49 -4.20 6.50
C HIS A 57 10.26 -4.60 5.05
N GLU A 58 9.11 -5.22 4.81
CA GLU A 58 8.75 -5.70 3.48
C GLU A 58 8.53 -4.53 2.52
N VAL A 59 9.22 -4.58 1.38
CA VAL A 59 9.07 -3.57 0.32
C VAL A 59 7.81 -3.88 -0.48
N VAL A 60 7.05 -2.84 -0.82
CA VAL A 60 5.90 -2.98 -1.72
C VAL A 60 6.42 -3.39 -3.10
N PRO A 61 5.97 -4.53 -3.67
CA PRO A 61 6.59 -5.07 -4.89
C PRO A 61 6.59 -4.14 -6.09
N TRP A 62 5.62 -3.24 -6.19
CA TRP A 62 5.48 -2.31 -7.32
C TRP A 62 5.94 -0.89 -6.99
N CYS A 63 6.49 -0.65 -5.81
CA CYS A 63 6.99 0.66 -5.41
C CYS A 63 8.19 0.48 -4.49
N TRP A 64 9.39 0.74 -5.00
CA TRP A 64 10.62 0.55 -4.22
C TRP A 64 10.64 1.40 -2.95
N TYR A 65 10.02 2.58 -2.98
CA TYR A 65 9.95 3.47 -1.81
C TYR A 65 8.85 3.08 -0.83
N GLY A 66 8.02 2.11 -1.17
CA GLY A 66 6.92 1.64 -0.32
C GLY A 66 7.39 0.60 0.69
N ARG A 67 6.84 0.68 1.90
CA ARG A 67 7.11 -0.30 2.96
C ARG A 67 5.83 -0.71 3.64
N TYR A 68 5.67 -2.01 3.86
CA TYR A 68 4.63 -2.54 4.73
C TYR A 68 5.11 -2.51 6.16
N LEU A 69 4.24 -2.09 7.08
CA LEU A 69 4.55 -2.01 8.50
C LEU A 69 3.79 -3.10 9.25
N ALA A 70 4.46 -3.71 10.25
CA ALA A 70 3.85 -4.77 11.06
C ALA A 70 2.73 -4.24 11.95
N SER A 71 2.79 -2.97 12.34
CA SER A 71 1.79 -2.32 13.18
C SER A 71 1.67 -0.85 12.77
N ARG A 72 0.56 -0.23 13.17
CA ARG A 72 0.34 1.18 12.86
C ARG A 72 0.99 2.07 13.93
N PRO A 73 2.06 2.83 13.61
CA PRO A 73 2.62 3.79 14.54
C PRO A 73 1.70 5.00 14.74
N GLN A 74 2.00 5.79 15.75
CA GLN A 74 1.35 7.08 15.93
C GLN A 74 2.06 8.13 15.07
N PHE A 75 1.71 8.20 13.82
CA PHE A 75 2.38 9.06 12.82
C PHE A 75 2.40 10.52 13.23
N THR A 76 1.34 11.00 13.89
CA THR A 76 1.21 12.39 14.30
C THR A 76 2.26 12.80 15.35
N LEU A 77 2.90 11.84 16.00
CA LEU A 77 3.96 12.09 16.97
C LEU A 77 5.36 12.01 16.35
N ASP A 78 5.45 11.68 15.07
CA ASP A 78 6.73 11.52 14.38
C ASP A 78 7.11 12.81 13.65
N PRO A 79 8.23 13.47 14.05
CA PRO A 79 8.70 14.66 13.35
C PRO A 79 8.98 14.44 11.87
N LEU A 80 9.43 13.23 11.48
CA LEU A 80 9.72 12.92 10.09
C LEU A 80 8.45 12.88 9.23
N PHE A 81 7.32 12.48 9.82
CA PHE A 81 6.04 12.55 9.14
C PHE A 81 5.68 13.99 8.80
N HIS A 82 5.80 14.88 9.77
CA HIS A 82 5.50 16.30 9.58
C HIS A 82 6.49 17.01 8.65
N ALA A 83 7.73 16.51 8.60
CA ALA A 83 8.75 17.03 7.69
C ALA A 83 8.57 16.51 6.26
N GLY A 84 7.64 15.58 6.02
CA GLY A 84 7.39 15.04 4.70
C GLY A 84 8.42 14.02 4.24
N ALA A 85 9.14 13.37 5.17
CA ALA A 85 10.10 12.33 4.83
C ALA A 85 9.41 11.07 4.30
N TYR A 86 8.18 10.84 4.69
CA TYR A 86 7.34 9.76 4.18
C TYR A 86 5.87 10.16 4.21
N TYR A 87 5.05 9.40 3.50
CA TYR A 87 3.61 9.60 3.41
C TYR A 87 2.89 8.29 3.69
N VAL A 88 1.86 8.35 4.52
CA VAL A 88 1.00 7.18 4.79
C VAL A 88 0.09 7.01 3.58
N GLN A 89 0.27 5.92 2.86
CA GLN A 89 -0.43 5.68 1.61
C GLN A 89 -0.76 4.19 1.47
N GLU A 90 -1.91 3.88 0.90
CA GLU A 90 -2.26 2.50 0.57
C GLU A 90 -1.34 1.95 -0.51
N ALA A 91 -0.91 0.70 -0.34
CA ALA A 91 -0.03 0.04 -1.29
C ALA A 91 -0.63 -0.01 -2.70
N ALA A 92 -1.95 -0.19 -2.80
CA ALA A 92 -2.64 -0.21 -4.10
C ALA A 92 -2.46 1.11 -4.86
N SER A 93 -2.52 2.24 -4.15
CA SER A 93 -2.32 3.57 -4.76
C SER A 93 -0.89 3.76 -5.27
N MET A 94 0.08 3.10 -4.67
CA MET A 94 1.49 3.16 -5.09
C MET A 94 1.71 2.53 -6.47
N PHE A 95 0.77 1.72 -6.95
CA PHE A 95 0.87 1.10 -8.27
C PHE A 95 0.90 2.13 -9.41
N LEU A 96 0.39 3.34 -9.17
CA LEU A 96 0.49 4.43 -10.14
C LEU A 96 1.93 4.71 -10.57
N GLU A 97 2.91 4.44 -9.72
CA GLU A 97 4.32 4.59 -10.08
C GLU A 97 4.70 3.75 -11.30
N GLN A 98 4.13 2.55 -11.42
CA GLN A 98 4.38 1.67 -12.56
C GLN A 98 3.82 2.27 -13.86
N ILE A 99 2.68 2.92 -13.77
CA ILE A 99 2.07 3.61 -14.92
C ILE A 99 2.94 4.80 -15.34
N PHE A 100 3.38 5.61 -14.39
CA PHE A 100 4.26 6.74 -14.68
C PHE A 100 5.58 6.29 -15.29
N ARG A 101 6.17 5.21 -14.78
CA ARG A 101 7.41 4.67 -15.33
C ARG A 101 7.23 4.24 -16.77
N SER A 102 6.14 3.54 -17.09
CA SER A 102 5.91 3.08 -18.46
C SER A 102 5.68 4.23 -19.44
N VAL A 103 5.11 5.35 -18.97
CA VAL A 103 4.85 6.51 -19.81
C VAL A 103 6.08 7.41 -19.93
N PHE A 104 6.79 7.66 -18.83
CA PHE A 104 7.84 8.66 -18.77
C PHE A 104 9.24 8.12 -19.05
N ASP A 105 9.49 6.84 -18.83
CA ASP A 105 10.81 6.25 -19.11
C ASP A 105 11.14 6.31 -20.61
N GLY A 106 10.13 6.21 -21.47
CA GLY A 106 10.30 6.41 -22.91
C GLY A 106 10.64 7.84 -23.32
N GLN A 107 10.44 8.81 -22.44
CA GLN A 107 10.71 10.23 -22.72
C GLN A 107 12.08 10.69 -22.21
N ARG A 108 12.70 9.93 -21.31
CA ARG A 108 14.02 10.27 -20.75
C ARG A 108 15.18 10.08 -21.73
N GLU A 109 14.94 9.32 -22.78
CA GLU A 109 15.94 9.04 -23.80
C GLU A 109 15.89 10.04 -24.99
N ALA A 110 14.96 10.99 -24.91
CA ALA A 110 14.84 11.99 -25.95
C ALA A 110 15.71 13.21 -25.68
#